data_a8498c00666e2ec27338f984fedbd047
#
_entry.id   a8498c00666e2ec27338f984fedbd047
#
_cell.length_a   1.000
_cell.length_b   1.000
_cell.length_c   1.000
_cell.angle_alpha   90.00
_cell.angle_beta   90.00
_cell.angle_gamma   90.00
#
_symmetry.space_group_name_H-M   'P 1'
#
loop_
_entity.id
_entity.type
_entity.pdbx_description
1 polymer ?
#
loop_
_entity_poly.entity_id
_entity_poly.type
_entity_poly.pdbx_seq_one_letter_code
_entity_poly.pdbx_strand_id
1 'polypeptide(L)'
;MSMWKGQAFSIAHADTGAFEGAGLRPFFEYRQLGIDTATNGAFGAHVIRAVPGMKSEGAWHSHDLDFQMVYVTQGWVVFEYEGQGEHVLRAGSCVLQPPGIKHRELRHSDDLELIEITAPAAFTTRQEGAE
;
A
#
# COMPACT_ATOMS: atom_id res chain seq x y z
N MET A 1 -8.54 -28.19 -1.40
CA MET A 1 -7.53 -27.29 -2.05
C MET A 1 -6.14 -27.75 -1.69
N SER A 2 -5.31 -27.92 -2.70
CA SER A 2 -3.91 -28.28 -2.47
C SER A 2 -3.11 -27.09 -1.96
N MET A 3 -2.23 -27.33 -0.98
CA MET A 3 -1.42 -26.31 -0.35
C MET A 3 0.06 -26.67 -0.45
N TRP A 4 0.88 -25.67 -0.58
CA TRP A 4 2.34 -25.78 -0.59
C TRP A 4 2.89 -24.89 0.53
N LYS A 5 3.35 -25.49 1.62
CA LYS A 5 3.81 -24.76 2.82
C LYS A 5 2.78 -23.73 3.32
N GLY A 6 1.52 -24.14 3.36
CA GLY A 6 0.44 -23.29 3.85
C GLY A 6 -0.08 -22.28 2.83
N GLN A 7 0.34 -22.37 1.58
CA GLN A 7 -0.05 -21.43 0.52
C GLN A 7 -0.79 -22.16 -0.59
N ALA A 8 -1.81 -21.52 -1.15
CA ALA A 8 -2.57 -22.04 -2.27
C ALA A 8 -2.08 -21.38 -3.57
N PHE A 9 -2.15 -22.10 -4.68
CA PHE A 9 -1.94 -21.51 -5.98
C PHE A 9 -3.05 -20.49 -6.26
N SER A 10 -2.70 -19.32 -6.77
CA SER A 10 -3.66 -18.24 -7.01
C SER A 10 -3.23 -17.41 -8.21
N ILE A 11 -4.20 -17.00 -9.01
CA ILE A 11 -3.99 -16.04 -10.11
C ILE A 11 -5.06 -14.96 -9.98
N ALA A 12 -4.65 -13.71 -10.13
CA ALA A 12 -5.56 -12.57 -10.22
C ALA A 12 -5.24 -11.82 -11.52
N HIS A 13 -6.28 -11.51 -12.30
CA HIS A 13 -6.13 -10.76 -13.54
C HIS A 13 -6.69 -9.35 -13.35
N ALA A 14 -6.25 -8.42 -14.18
CA ALA A 14 -6.68 -7.02 -14.09
C ALA A 14 -8.19 -6.84 -14.27
N ASP A 15 -8.82 -7.74 -15.02
CA ASP A 15 -10.26 -7.69 -15.31
C ASP A 15 -11.12 -8.54 -14.38
N THR A 16 -10.51 -9.23 -13.41
CA THR A 16 -11.26 -10.11 -12.50
C THR A 16 -11.46 -9.51 -11.10
N GLY A 17 -10.92 -8.34 -10.84
CA GLY A 17 -11.09 -7.64 -9.57
C GLY A 17 -11.48 -6.20 -9.81
N ALA A 18 -12.21 -5.64 -8.87
CA ALA A 18 -12.61 -4.23 -8.94
C ALA A 18 -11.81 -3.42 -7.94
N PHE A 19 -11.58 -2.16 -8.28
CA PHE A 19 -11.07 -1.20 -7.32
C PHE A 19 -12.18 -0.78 -6.38
N GLU A 20 -11.88 -0.73 -5.10
CA GLU A 20 -12.84 -0.34 -4.06
C GLU A 20 -12.23 0.71 -3.16
N GLY A 21 -13.04 1.69 -2.77
CA GLY A 21 -12.63 2.76 -1.86
C GLY A 21 -12.74 2.33 -0.40
N ALA A 22 -12.21 1.18 -0.04
CA ALA A 22 -12.42 0.57 1.26
C ALA A 22 -11.40 0.99 2.32
N GLY A 23 -10.50 1.90 2.00
CA GLY A 23 -9.45 2.29 2.93
C GLY A 23 -9.81 3.48 3.79
N LEU A 24 -8.90 3.83 4.70
CA LEU A 24 -9.01 5.03 5.53
C LEU A 24 -8.81 6.31 4.72
N ARG A 25 -8.41 6.19 3.46
CA ARG A 25 -8.04 7.32 2.62
C ARG A 25 -8.99 7.44 1.45
N PRO A 26 -9.85 8.46 1.42
CA PRO A 26 -10.82 8.61 0.33
C PRO A 26 -10.19 8.95 -1.01
N PHE A 27 -8.93 9.36 -1.02
CA PHE A 27 -8.21 9.71 -2.25
C PHE A 27 -7.57 8.50 -2.95
N PHE A 28 -7.70 7.27 -2.37
CA PHE A 28 -7.17 6.04 -2.94
C PHE A 28 -8.26 4.98 -3.10
N GLU A 29 -8.11 4.17 -4.14
CA GLU A 29 -8.89 2.96 -4.35
C GLU A 29 -7.95 1.76 -4.37
N TYR A 30 -8.44 0.60 -3.94
CA TYR A 30 -7.65 -0.60 -3.72
C TYR A 30 -8.22 -1.78 -4.50
N ARG A 31 -7.35 -2.55 -5.16
CA ARG A 31 -7.72 -3.82 -5.78
C ARG A 31 -6.87 -4.93 -5.17
N GLN A 32 -7.51 -5.86 -4.48
CA GLN A 32 -6.82 -6.99 -3.86
C GLN A 32 -6.33 -7.96 -4.93
N LEU A 33 -5.16 -8.54 -4.70
CA LEU A 33 -4.55 -9.50 -5.61
C LEU A 33 -4.74 -10.95 -5.16
N GLY A 34 -5.50 -11.18 -4.07
CA GLY A 34 -5.81 -12.52 -3.60
C GLY A 34 -4.68 -13.18 -2.81
N ILE A 35 -3.62 -12.46 -2.52
CA ILE A 35 -2.46 -13.02 -1.82
C ILE A 35 -2.78 -13.32 -0.36
N ASP A 36 -3.57 -12.47 0.28
CA ASP A 36 -3.98 -12.68 1.67
C ASP A 36 -4.75 -13.99 1.84
N THR A 37 -5.71 -14.25 0.97
CA THR A 37 -6.47 -15.50 1.00
C THR A 37 -5.58 -16.69 0.67
N ALA A 38 -4.74 -16.59 -0.36
CA ALA A 38 -3.89 -17.69 -0.81
C ALA A 38 -2.81 -18.05 0.20
N THR A 39 -2.44 -17.13 1.09
CA THR A 39 -1.39 -17.34 2.09
C THR A 39 -1.95 -17.42 3.51
N ASN A 40 -3.27 -17.54 3.64
CA ASN A 40 -3.94 -17.60 4.94
C ASN A 40 -3.51 -16.46 5.87
N GLY A 41 -3.41 -15.26 5.29
CA GLY A 41 -3.10 -14.04 6.03
C GLY A 41 -1.62 -13.79 6.28
N ALA A 42 -0.73 -14.66 5.81
CA ALA A 42 0.71 -14.45 6.04
C ALA A 42 1.24 -13.25 5.27
N PHE A 43 0.71 -12.99 4.08
CA PHE A 43 1.13 -11.88 3.24
C PHE A 43 -0.08 -11.18 2.63
N GLY A 44 0.06 -9.91 2.35
CA GLY A 44 -0.93 -9.13 1.63
C GLY A 44 -0.30 -8.45 0.43
N ALA A 45 -1.08 -8.29 -0.64
CA ALA A 45 -0.65 -7.53 -1.80
C ALA A 45 -1.88 -6.92 -2.46
N HIS A 46 -1.78 -5.65 -2.82
CA HIS A 46 -2.87 -4.99 -3.54
C HIS A 46 -2.32 -3.86 -4.41
N VAL A 47 -3.10 -3.50 -5.40
CA VAL A 47 -2.83 -2.34 -6.24
C VAL A 47 -3.60 -1.17 -5.64
N ILE A 48 -2.91 -0.04 -5.49
CA ILE A 48 -3.52 1.21 -5.05
C ILE A 48 -3.46 2.17 -6.22
N ARG A 49 -4.56 2.84 -6.49
CA ARG A 49 -4.57 3.92 -7.48
C ARG A 49 -5.24 5.16 -6.90
N ALA A 50 -4.83 6.32 -7.41
CA ALA A 50 -5.42 7.59 -7.02
C ALA A 50 -6.84 7.70 -7.56
N VAL A 51 -7.69 8.36 -6.79
CA VAL A 51 -9.00 8.83 -7.28
C VAL A 51 -8.74 10.22 -7.85
N PRO A 52 -8.93 10.45 -9.17
CA PRO A 52 -8.60 11.73 -9.78
C PRO A 52 -9.31 12.90 -9.11
N GLY A 53 -8.59 14.00 -8.91
CA GLY A 53 -9.13 15.20 -8.29
C GLY A 53 -9.17 15.20 -6.78
N MET A 54 -8.88 14.06 -6.14
CA MET A 54 -8.82 13.98 -4.67
C MET A 54 -7.39 14.25 -4.21
N LYS A 55 -7.27 14.90 -3.06
CA LYS A 55 -5.97 15.26 -2.49
C LYS A 55 -5.74 14.53 -1.18
N SER A 56 -4.48 14.24 -0.89
CA SER A 56 -4.11 13.63 0.37
C SER A 56 -4.28 14.61 1.52
N GLU A 57 -4.48 14.05 2.71
CA GLU A 57 -4.65 14.85 3.92
C GLU A 57 -3.34 15.10 4.66
N GLY A 58 -2.29 14.35 4.34
CA GLY A 58 -0.98 14.53 4.94
C GLY A 58 -0.88 14.12 6.39
N ALA A 59 -1.76 13.22 6.86
CA ALA A 59 -1.77 12.80 8.26
C ALA A 59 -0.62 11.82 8.55
N TRP A 60 0.14 12.11 9.60
CA TRP A 60 1.19 11.21 10.07
C TRP A 60 0.59 9.93 10.63
N HIS A 61 1.17 8.79 10.28
CA HIS A 61 0.73 7.49 10.77
C HIS A 61 1.87 6.48 10.73
N SER A 62 1.66 5.35 11.38
CA SER A 62 2.60 4.23 11.36
C SER A 62 1.82 2.92 11.30
N HIS A 63 2.50 1.84 10.92
CA HIS A 63 1.86 0.53 10.80
C HIS A 63 2.60 -0.48 11.68
N ASP A 64 1.80 -1.31 12.37
CA ASP A 64 2.32 -2.39 13.19
C ASP A 64 2.28 -3.68 12.34
N LEU A 65 3.38 -3.97 11.68
CA LEU A 65 3.54 -5.11 10.79
C LEU A 65 5.02 -5.53 10.77
N ASP A 66 5.33 -6.59 10.03
CA ASP A 66 6.68 -7.12 9.95
C ASP A 66 7.40 -6.68 8.67
N PHE A 67 6.66 -6.38 7.62
CA PHE A 67 7.22 -6.00 6.34
C PHE A 67 6.23 -5.17 5.55
N GLN A 68 6.72 -4.11 4.91
CA GLN A 68 5.90 -3.32 3.99
C GLN A 68 6.79 -2.72 2.91
N MET A 69 6.44 -2.96 1.66
CA MET A 69 7.09 -2.30 0.54
C MET A 69 6.05 -1.72 -0.40
N VAL A 70 6.44 -0.64 -1.06
CA VAL A 70 5.64 0.02 -2.09
C VAL A 70 6.47 0.12 -3.35
N TYR A 71 5.89 -0.28 -4.48
CA TYR A 71 6.51 -0.16 -5.80
C TYR A 71 5.58 0.63 -6.71
N VAL A 72 6.04 1.78 -7.19
CA VAL A 72 5.23 2.64 -8.07
C VAL A 72 5.30 2.14 -9.50
N THR A 73 4.14 1.92 -10.12
CA THR A 73 4.05 1.44 -11.49
C THR A 73 3.67 2.55 -12.48
N GLN A 74 3.01 3.61 -12.00
CA GLN A 74 2.55 4.70 -12.86
C GLN A 74 2.41 5.98 -12.04
N GLY A 75 2.74 7.11 -12.65
CA GLY A 75 2.62 8.41 -11.98
C GLY A 75 3.69 8.62 -10.94
N TRP A 76 3.35 9.43 -9.92
CA TRP A 76 4.29 9.75 -8.85
C TRP A 76 3.53 10.03 -7.55
N VAL A 77 4.25 9.89 -6.44
CA VAL A 77 3.74 10.18 -5.10
C VAL A 77 4.88 10.72 -4.25
N VAL A 78 4.58 11.66 -3.37
CA VAL A 78 5.55 12.22 -2.42
C VAL A 78 5.17 11.75 -1.03
N PHE A 79 6.10 11.04 -0.39
CA PHE A 79 6.00 10.64 1.01
C PHE A 79 7.04 11.39 1.84
N GLU A 80 6.68 11.64 3.08
CA GLU A 80 7.63 12.10 4.09
C GLU A 80 7.77 11.02 5.17
N TYR A 81 9.02 10.68 5.51
CA TYR A 81 9.35 9.66 6.50
C TYR A 81 10.12 10.28 7.64
N GLU A 82 9.80 9.90 8.87
CA GLU A 82 10.49 10.43 10.03
C GLU A 82 12.00 10.21 9.92
N GLY A 83 12.76 11.28 10.14
CA GLY A 83 14.22 11.21 10.07
C GLY A 83 14.81 11.07 8.68
N GLN A 84 13.99 10.96 7.63
CA GLN A 84 14.46 10.73 6.27
C GLN A 84 14.04 11.84 5.29
N GLY A 85 13.10 12.70 5.68
CA GLY A 85 12.63 13.79 4.83
C GLY A 85 11.62 13.35 3.76
N GLU A 86 11.41 14.23 2.79
CA GLU A 86 10.48 14.00 1.70
C GLU A 86 11.16 13.30 0.53
N HIS A 87 10.44 12.36 -0.07
CA HIS A 87 10.93 11.62 -1.23
C HIS A 87 9.85 11.54 -2.30
N VAL A 88 10.23 11.81 -3.54
CA VAL A 88 9.35 11.63 -4.69
C VAL A 88 9.58 10.24 -5.25
N LEU A 89 8.53 9.43 -5.25
CA LEU A 89 8.56 8.09 -5.84
C LEU A 89 7.90 8.15 -7.20
N ARG A 90 8.56 7.65 -8.23
CA ARG A 90 8.08 7.62 -9.61
C ARG A 90 7.96 6.19 -10.08
N ALA A 91 7.39 5.99 -11.26
CA ALA A 91 7.34 4.65 -11.87
C ALA A 91 8.73 4.01 -11.83
N GLY A 92 8.80 2.81 -11.24
CA GLY A 92 10.05 2.09 -11.02
C GLY A 92 10.69 2.31 -9.66
N SER A 93 10.16 3.24 -8.84
CA SER A 93 10.66 3.45 -7.48
C SER A 93 10.11 2.41 -6.53
N CYS A 94 10.96 1.93 -5.63
CA CYS A 94 10.56 1.01 -4.58
C CYS A 94 11.03 1.56 -3.23
N VAL A 95 10.17 1.53 -2.23
CA VAL A 95 10.52 1.92 -0.88
C VAL A 95 10.20 0.78 0.09
N LEU A 96 11.13 0.50 1.00
CA LEU A 96 10.87 -0.32 2.16
C LEU A 96 10.47 0.62 3.29
N GLN A 97 9.30 0.38 3.87
CA GLN A 97 8.81 1.12 5.03
C GLN A 97 9.00 0.25 6.26
N PRO A 98 10.06 0.47 7.06
CA PRO A 98 10.29 -0.36 8.24
C PRO A 98 9.12 -0.34 9.21
N PRO A 99 8.90 -1.42 9.97
CA PRO A 99 7.81 -1.46 10.94
C PRO A 99 7.88 -0.29 11.91
N GLY A 100 6.74 0.38 12.08
CA GLY A 100 6.62 1.47 13.02
C GLY A 100 7.16 2.82 12.55
N ILE A 101 7.76 2.92 11.38
CA ILE A 101 8.23 4.21 10.89
C ILE A 101 7.03 5.14 10.67
N LYS A 102 7.12 6.34 11.22
CA LYS A 102 6.08 7.36 10.99
C LYS A 102 6.25 7.93 9.61
N HIS A 103 5.16 8.07 8.91
CA HIS A 103 5.19 8.61 7.55
C HIS A 103 3.85 9.25 7.19
N ARG A 104 3.87 10.04 6.13
CA ARG A 104 2.66 10.63 5.58
C ARG A 104 2.82 10.80 4.08
N GLU A 105 1.69 10.76 3.38
CA GLU A 105 1.62 11.04 1.97
C GLU A 105 1.24 12.51 1.80
N LEU A 106 2.03 13.25 1.05
CA LEU A 106 1.85 14.70 0.92
C LEU A 106 1.06 15.07 -0.33
N ARG A 107 1.36 14.44 -1.46
CA ARG A 107 0.70 14.73 -2.73
C ARG A 107 1.03 13.63 -3.73
N HIS A 108 0.22 13.54 -4.77
CA HIS A 108 0.39 12.51 -5.80
C HIS A 108 -0.23 12.97 -7.11
N SER A 109 0.18 12.31 -8.21
CA SER A 109 -0.42 12.55 -9.53
C SER A 109 -1.79 11.88 -9.61
N ASP A 110 -2.67 12.43 -10.46
CA ASP A 110 -4.00 11.86 -10.67
C ASP A 110 -3.97 10.44 -11.24
N ASP A 111 -2.89 10.09 -11.94
CA ASP A 111 -2.72 8.78 -12.57
C ASP A 111 -1.88 7.82 -11.73
N LEU A 112 -1.59 8.15 -10.48
CA LEU A 112 -0.78 7.29 -9.61
C LEU A 112 -1.35 5.88 -9.53
N GLU A 113 -0.46 4.90 -9.71
CA GLU A 113 -0.75 3.50 -9.45
C GLU A 113 0.49 2.85 -8.87
N LEU A 114 0.30 2.08 -7.81
CA LEU A 114 1.39 1.40 -7.13
C LEU A 114 0.93 0.04 -6.59
N ILE A 115 1.91 -0.79 -6.27
CA ILE A 115 1.68 -2.08 -5.63
C ILE A 115 2.23 -1.97 -4.21
N GLU A 116 1.43 -2.41 -3.24
CA GLU A 116 1.85 -2.51 -1.85
C GLU A 116 1.86 -3.98 -1.42
N ILE A 117 2.95 -4.40 -0.78
CA ILE A 117 3.11 -5.76 -0.27
C ILE A 117 3.39 -5.66 1.23
N THR A 118 2.66 -6.44 2.02
CA THR A 118 2.78 -6.43 3.48
C THR A 118 2.90 -7.85 4.04
N ALA A 119 3.45 -7.95 5.24
CA ALA A 119 3.42 -9.14 6.07
C ALA A 119 3.26 -8.70 7.52
N PRO A 120 2.21 -9.17 8.22
CA PRO A 120 1.08 -9.96 7.72
C PRO A 120 0.16 -9.14 6.82
N ALA A 121 -0.87 -9.78 6.28
CA ALA A 121 -1.86 -9.12 5.45
C ALA A 121 -2.66 -8.09 6.24
N ALA A 122 -3.09 -8.44 7.45
CA ALA A 122 -3.85 -7.55 8.33
C ALA A 122 -2.92 -6.98 9.41
N PHE A 123 -3.00 -5.69 9.64
CA PHE A 123 -2.17 -5.00 10.63
C PHE A 123 -2.88 -3.74 11.13
N THR A 124 -2.42 -3.25 12.28
CA THR A 124 -2.97 -2.04 12.89
C THR A 124 -2.24 -0.81 12.34
N THR A 125 -3.00 0.23 12.04
CA THR A 125 -2.46 1.55 11.69
C THR A 125 -2.71 2.49 12.85
N ARG A 126 -1.67 3.21 13.27
CA ARG A 126 -1.76 4.21 14.33
C ARG A 126 -1.70 5.60 13.74
N GLN A 127 -2.59 6.47 14.16
CA GLN A 127 -2.47 7.89 13.86
C GLN A 127 -1.41 8.47 14.79
N GLU A 128 -0.42 9.13 14.20
CA GLU A 128 0.68 9.70 14.97
C GLU A 128 0.55 11.21 15.03
N GLY A 129 1.08 11.80 16.08
CA GLY A 129 1.12 13.25 16.18
C GLY A 129 2.13 13.85 15.21
N ALA A 130 2.00 15.16 14.98
CA ALA A 130 2.96 15.88 14.16
C ALA A 130 4.34 15.83 14.78
N GLU A 131 5.36 15.72 13.95
CA GLU A 131 6.74 15.76 14.39
C GLU A 131 7.15 17.18 14.83
#